data_41a900ebba0b45c12a4fb81407bd85bb
#
_entry.id   41a900ebba0b45c12a4fb81407bd85bb
#
_cell.length_a   1.000
_cell.length_b   1.000
_cell.length_c   1.000
_cell.angle_alpha   90.00
_cell.angle_beta   90.00
_cell.angle_gamma   90.00
#
_symmetry.space_group_name_H-M   'P 1'
#
loop_
_entity.id
_entity.type
_entity.pdbx_description
1 polymer ?
#
loop_
_entity_poly.entity_id
_entity_poly.type
_entity_poly.pdbx_seq_one_letter_code
_entity_poly.pdbx_strand_id
1 'polypeptide(L)'
;MLLDRIEKENDIKQIAKEDYDALAQEIREFLIEKISETGGHLGSNLGAVELTMALHLALTLPEDKIIWDVGHQSYTHKLLTGRRDGFATLRKYHGMSGFPKRKESECDCFDTGHSSTSVSAGLGMVKARDLRGEKNTIVSVIGDGSLTGGMAYEALNNASQLETNYIIVLNDNNMSISENVGGISTYLNNVRTATGYLDLKEGVYKALKGTSRGESVIAKIRRLKNGVKQLVIPGMFFEEMGITYLGPVDGHDVNALIRVIGEAKRVKGAVLVHVVTEKGKGYAPAQRHPARFHGAEPFEIESGLPKNPRNTSNYTDVFSTVMCKLGQREENVVAITAAMPDGTGLKRFRNMYPDRFFDVGIAEEHAVTFAAGLAAGGMRPVVAIYSSFLQRAYDQILHDVCLQSLPVVFAIDRAGLVGADGETHQGIFDLSYLSSIPGMTVMAPKNKWELSDMMKFAVHFDGPIAVRYPRGEAYAGLSEYRAPVVYGESEWIYEESEVALLAVGSMVKTAEQVRDRLKAAGHACSLVNVRFVKPADEKMIRRAAAGHRLIVTMEENVASGGYGDRVRACLADAESSTRLYTVTLPDAYVEHGNTELLKRELSLDADSIFEKIEEYL
;
A
#
# COMPACT_ATOMS: atom_id res chain seq x y z
N MET A 1 -32.58 -15.27 -0.74
CA MET A 1 -31.78 -14.66 0.35
C MET A 1 -32.10 -13.17 0.44
N LEU A 2 -31.87 -12.52 1.58
CA LEU A 2 -32.04 -11.06 1.71
C LEU A 2 -31.12 -10.28 0.77
N LEU A 3 -29.88 -10.76 0.61
CA LEU A 3 -28.90 -10.18 -0.31
C LEU A 3 -29.38 -10.21 -1.78
N ASP A 4 -30.24 -11.12 -2.18
CA ASP A 4 -30.81 -11.17 -3.54
C ASP A 4 -31.75 -10.01 -3.85
N ARG A 5 -32.23 -9.31 -2.81
CA ARG A 5 -33.13 -8.14 -2.93
C ARG A 5 -32.37 -6.83 -3.15
N ILE A 6 -31.06 -6.88 -3.14
CA ILE A 6 -30.18 -5.71 -3.32
C ILE A 6 -29.58 -5.76 -4.73
N GLU A 7 -30.21 -5.06 -5.66
CA GLU A 7 -29.82 -5.00 -7.08
C GLU A 7 -29.11 -3.69 -7.43
N LYS A 8 -29.29 -2.63 -6.62
CA LYS A 8 -28.67 -1.31 -6.82
C LYS A 8 -28.53 -0.56 -5.49
N GLU A 9 -27.93 0.63 -5.59
CA GLU A 9 -27.78 1.52 -4.44
C GLU A 9 -29.14 1.86 -3.80
N ASN A 10 -29.14 2.05 -2.50
CA ASN A 10 -30.29 2.35 -1.65
C ASN A 10 -31.34 1.23 -1.48
N ASP A 11 -31.23 0.10 -2.18
CA ASP A 11 -32.17 -1.02 -2.00
C ASP A 11 -32.14 -1.59 -0.57
N ILE A 12 -31.00 -1.52 0.13
CA ILE A 12 -30.89 -1.91 1.54
C ILE A 12 -31.93 -1.21 2.44
N LYS A 13 -32.40 -0.02 2.07
CA LYS A 13 -33.40 0.75 2.83
C LYS A 13 -34.79 0.08 2.83
N GLN A 14 -35.01 -0.90 1.96
CA GLN A 14 -36.23 -1.70 1.89
C GLN A 14 -36.20 -2.94 2.80
N ILE A 15 -35.04 -3.25 3.38
CA ILE A 15 -34.86 -4.37 4.32
C ILE A 15 -35.43 -3.97 5.68
N ALA A 16 -36.22 -4.84 6.28
CA ALA A 16 -36.79 -4.62 7.61
C ALA A 16 -35.67 -4.64 8.69
N LYS A 17 -35.86 -3.87 9.76
CA LYS A 17 -34.86 -3.75 10.83
C LYS A 17 -34.54 -5.08 11.51
N GLU A 18 -35.55 -5.92 11.61
CA GLU A 18 -35.48 -7.26 12.20
C GLU A 18 -34.55 -8.20 11.40
N ASP A 19 -34.32 -7.88 10.11
CA ASP A 19 -33.55 -8.69 9.17
C ASP A 19 -32.08 -8.22 9.04
N TYR A 20 -31.64 -7.13 9.72
CA TYR A 20 -30.28 -6.59 9.55
C TYR A 20 -29.19 -7.58 9.93
N ASP A 21 -29.36 -8.30 11.04
CA ASP A 21 -28.39 -9.30 11.49
C ASP A 21 -28.31 -10.48 10.51
N ALA A 22 -29.43 -10.91 9.96
CA ALA A 22 -29.50 -11.96 8.96
C ALA A 22 -28.83 -11.52 7.65
N LEU A 23 -29.07 -10.28 7.20
CA LEU A 23 -28.39 -9.72 6.03
C LEU A 23 -26.88 -9.62 6.24
N ALA A 24 -26.44 -9.16 7.41
CA ALA A 24 -25.02 -9.09 7.74
C ALA A 24 -24.33 -10.46 7.68
N GLN A 25 -25.03 -11.50 8.14
CA GLN A 25 -24.53 -12.87 8.07
C GLN A 25 -24.49 -13.38 6.62
N GLU A 26 -25.51 -13.16 5.80
CA GLU A 26 -25.51 -13.52 4.38
C GLU A 26 -24.39 -12.82 3.60
N ILE A 27 -24.11 -11.55 3.89
CA ILE A 27 -22.98 -10.81 3.31
C ILE A 27 -21.65 -11.46 3.69
N ARG A 28 -21.45 -11.84 4.95
CA ARG A 28 -20.22 -12.52 5.39
C ARG A 28 -20.02 -13.85 4.70
N GLU A 29 -21.03 -14.68 4.64
CA GLU A 29 -20.99 -15.98 3.97
C GLU A 29 -20.64 -15.84 2.50
N PHE A 30 -21.25 -14.89 1.81
CA PHE A 30 -20.94 -14.56 0.43
C PHE A 30 -19.48 -14.11 0.24
N LEU A 31 -18.99 -13.21 1.10
CA LEU A 31 -17.61 -12.73 1.02
C LEU A 31 -16.60 -13.86 1.29
N ILE A 32 -16.86 -14.72 2.28
CA ILE A 32 -15.99 -15.88 2.57
C ILE A 32 -15.94 -16.81 1.36
N GLU A 33 -17.10 -17.14 0.79
CA GLU A 33 -17.17 -18.00 -0.40
C GLU A 33 -16.38 -17.41 -1.57
N LYS A 34 -16.69 -16.18 -1.98
CA LYS A 34 -16.10 -15.57 -3.18
C LYS A 34 -14.62 -15.29 -3.04
N ILE A 35 -14.18 -14.77 -1.87
CA ILE A 35 -12.76 -14.48 -1.65
C ILE A 35 -11.94 -15.77 -1.45
N SER A 36 -12.56 -16.87 -1.02
CA SER A 36 -11.87 -18.18 -1.00
C SER A 36 -11.46 -18.65 -2.40
N GLU A 37 -12.14 -18.18 -3.45
CA GLU A 37 -11.89 -18.51 -4.85
C GLU A 37 -10.99 -17.49 -5.57
N THR A 38 -11.18 -16.21 -5.29
CA THR A 38 -10.49 -15.13 -6.00
C THR A 38 -9.26 -14.60 -5.27
N GLY A 39 -9.19 -14.82 -3.96
CA GLY A 39 -8.31 -14.07 -3.07
C GLY A 39 -8.85 -12.66 -2.85
N GLY A 40 -8.27 -11.93 -1.88
CA GLY A 40 -8.66 -10.56 -1.59
C GLY A 40 -8.53 -10.16 -0.12
N HIS A 41 -9.09 -9.00 0.23
CA HIS A 41 -8.96 -8.38 1.55
C HIS A 41 -10.09 -8.85 2.50
N LEU A 42 -10.10 -10.15 2.86
CA LEU A 42 -11.22 -10.74 3.61
C LEU A 42 -11.36 -10.17 5.04
N GLY A 43 -10.27 -10.14 5.80
CA GLY A 43 -10.33 -9.79 7.23
C GLY A 43 -10.89 -8.40 7.50
N SER A 44 -10.47 -7.41 6.71
CA SER A 44 -10.94 -6.02 6.82
C SER A 44 -12.41 -5.87 6.44
N ASN A 45 -12.87 -6.59 5.40
CA ASN A 45 -14.25 -6.56 4.95
C ASN A 45 -15.21 -7.21 5.95
N LEU A 46 -14.85 -8.36 6.51
CA LEU A 46 -15.69 -9.03 7.53
C LEU A 46 -15.88 -8.16 8.78
N GLY A 47 -14.90 -7.35 9.14
CA GLY A 47 -15.01 -6.41 10.27
C GLY A 47 -15.86 -5.18 9.98
N ALA A 48 -16.07 -4.82 8.72
CA ALA A 48 -16.75 -3.57 8.35
C ALA A 48 -18.17 -3.78 7.77
N VAL A 49 -18.76 -4.96 7.90
CA VAL A 49 -20.08 -5.28 7.30
C VAL A 49 -21.16 -4.39 7.86
N GLU A 50 -21.40 -4.41 9.17
CA GLU A 50 -22.47 -3.63 9.82
C GLU A 50 -22.23 -2.13 9.72
N LEU A 51 -20.96 -1.69 9.83
CA LEU A 51 -20.59 -0.28 9.62
C LEU A 51 -21.00 0.18 8.22
N THR A 52 -20.69 -0.61 7.20
CA THR A 52 -21.04 -0.29 5.80
C THR A 52 -22.56 -0.30 5.59
N MET A 53 -23.27 -1.29 6.14
CA MET A 53 -24.75 -1.33 6.12
C MET A 53 -25.34 -0.07 6.75
N ALA A 54 -24.85 0.32 7.93
CA ALA A 54 -25.36 1.50 8.65
C ALA A 54 -25.12 2.81 7.86
N LEU A 55 -23.97 2.95 7.19
CA LEU A 55 -23.69 4.08 6.30
C LEU A 55 -24.69 4.12 5.13
N HIS A 56 -24.93 3.00 4.46
CA HIS A 56 -25.89 2.91 3.35
C HIS A 56 -27.35 3.13 3.78
N LEU A 57 -27.71 2.75 5.01
CA LEU A 57 -29.04 3.02 5.58
C LEU A 57 -29.23 4.50 5.95
N ALA A 58 -28.14 5.17 6.41
CA ALA A 58 -28.18 6.56 6.87
C ALA A 58 -27.97 7.59 5.76
N LEU A 59 -27.39 7.20 4.64
CA LEU A 59 -27.00 8.06 3.51
C LEU A 59 -27.83 7.74 2.27
N THR A 60 -27.90 8.67 1.33
CA THR A 60 -28.52 8.47 0.02
C THR A 60 -27.46 8.59 -1.08
N LEU A 61 -27.05 7.45 -1.63
CA LEU A 61 -26.04 7.41 -2.67
C LEU A 61 -26.70 7.49 -4.06
N PRO A 62 -26.04 8.08 -5.05
CA PRO A 62 -24.71 8.70 -5.04
C PRO A 62 -24.69 10.17 -4.61
N GLU A 63 -25.80 10.76 -4.15
CA GLU A 63 -25.87 12.17 -3.73
C GLU A 63 -24.93 12.44 -2.55
N ASP A 64 -25.14 11.73 -1.42
CA ASP A 64 -24.19 11.69 -0.30
C ASP A 64 -22.92 10.95 -0.75
N LYS A 65 -21.78 11.27 -0.13
CA LYS A 65 -20.47 10.73 -0.54
C LYS A 65 -19.83 9.94 0.59
N ILE A 66 -19.28 8.77 0.27
CA ILE A 66 -18.45 7.98 1.16
C ILE A 66 -17.06 7.85 0.55
N ILE A 67 -16.03 8.37 1.24
CA ILE A 67 -14.63 8.23 0.87
C ILE A 67 -13.98 7.17 1.75
N TRP A 68 -13.58 6.06 1.16
CA TRP A 68 -12.92 4.98 1.86
C TRP A 68 -11.40 5.22 1.90
N ASP A 69 -10.82 5.26 3.10
CA ASP A 69 -9.36 5.27 3.25
C ASP A 69 -8.78 3.92 2.85
N VAL A 70 -7.73 3.89 2.05
CA VAL A 70 -7.23 2.69 1.36
C VAL A 70 -8.28 2.08 0.43
N GLY A 71 -9.48 1.79 0.93
CA GLY A 71 -10.58 1.23 0.18
C GLY A 71 -10.63 -0.30 0.13
N HIS A 72 -9.66 -0.99 0.74
CA HIS A 72 -9.61 -2.46 0.79
C HIS A 72 -10.75 -3.09 1.60
N GLN A 73 -11.47 -2.32 2.43
CA GLN A 73 -12.64 -2.73 3.23
C GLN A 73 -13.98 -2.44 2.55
N SER A 74 -14.01 -2.12 1.25
CA SER A 74 -15.21 -1.63 0.54
C SER A 74 -16.03 -2.71 -0.16
N TYR A 75 -15.79 -4.01 0.08
CA TYR A 75 -16.50 -5.08 -0.65
C TYR A 75 -18.00 -5.10 -0.31
N THR A 76 -18.38 -4.87 0.95
CA THR A 76 -19.79 -4.71 1.32
C THR A 76 -20.42 -3.49 0.61
N HIS A 77 -19.67 -2.38 0.45
CA HIS A 77 -20.14 -1.24 -0.33
C HIS A 77 -20.41 -1.62 -1.81
N LYS A 78 -19.51 -2.42 -2.42
CA LYS A 78 -19.73 -2.94 -3.78
C LYS A 78 -20.98 -3.82 -3.88
N LEU A 79 -21.22 -4.69 -2.89
CA LEU A 79 -22.44 -5.51 -2.82
C LEU A 79 -23.69 -4.64 -2.72
N LEU A 80 -23.71 -3.66 -1.82
CA LEU A 80 -24.85 -2.79 -1.56
C LEU A 80 -25.11 -1.75 -2.66
N THR A 81 -24.23 -1.69 -3.68
CA THR A 81 -24.37 -0.87 -4.89
C THR A 81 -24.57 -1.73 -6.15
N GLY A 82 -25.06 -2.97 -6.01
CA GLY A 82 -25.51 -3.83 -7.11
C GLY A 82 -24.41 -4.55 -7.88
N ARG A 83 -23.14 -4.59 -7.38
CA ARG A 83 -22.01 -5.19 -8.08
C ARG A 83 -21.73 -6.65 -7.68
N ARG A 84 -22.74 -7.39 -7.23
CA ARG A 84 -22.61 -8.76 -6.75
C ARG A 84 -21.95 -9.70 -7.77
N ASP A 85 -22.37 -9.65 -9.02
CA ASP A 85 -21.88 -10.53 -10.07
C ASP A 85 -20.39 -10.32 -10.37
N GLY A 86 -19.89 -9.10 -10.17
CA GLY A 86 -18.48 -8.76 -10.33
C GLY A 86 -17.53 -9.53 -9.41
N PHE A 87 -18.01 -10.09 -8.29
CA PHE A 87 -17.18 -10.85 -7.36
C PHE A 87 -16.60 -12.14 -7.94
N ALA A 88 -17.19 -12.70 -9.00
CA ALA A 88 -16.63 -13.85 -9.71
C ALA A 88 -15.26 -13.51 -10.39
N THR A 89 -15.07 -12.23 -10.70
CA THR A 89 -13.86 -11.71 -11.37
C THR A 89 -13.10 -10.70 -10.50
N LEU A 90 -13.37 -10.65 -9.20
CA LEU A 90 -12.71 -9.72 -8.27
C LEU A 90 -11.18 -9.87 -8.35
N ARG A 91 -10.48 -8.76 -8.61
CA ARG A 91 -9.02 -8.68 -8.73
C ARG A 91 -8.41 -9.53 -9.85
N LYS A 92 -9.22 -10.06 -10.76
CA LYS A 92 -8.77 -10.78 -11.95
C LYS A 92 -8.62 -9.81 -13.12
N TYR A 93 -7.80 -10.18 -14.08
CA TYR A 93 -7.57 -9.44 -15.32
C TYR A 93 -8.90 -9.07 -16.00
N HIS A 94 -9.08 -7.79 -16.31
CA HIS A 94 -10.35 -7.19 -16.80
C HIS A 94 -11.58 -7.42 -15.93
N GLY A 95 -11.39 -7.79 -14.66
CA GLY A 95 -12.46 -7.99 -13.70
C GLY A 95 -12.70 -6.78 -12.79
N MET A 96 -13.51 -6.98 -11.75
CA MET A 96 -13.80 -5.96 -10.76
C MET A 96 -12.57 -5.67 -9.88
N SER A 97 -12.28 -4.39 -9.62
CA SER A 97 -11.20 -3.95 -8.76
C SER A 97 -11.41 -4.35 -7.29
N GLY A 98 -10.31 -4.61 -6.57
CA GLY A 98 -10.31 -4.77 -5.11
C GLY A 98 -10.45 -3.48 -4.31
N PHE A 99 -10.58 -2.33 -4.98
CA PHE A 99 -10.71 -0.99 -4.40
C PHE A 99 -11.88 -0.24 -5.04
N PRO A 100 -12.40 0.83 -4.41
CA PRO A 100 -13.36 1.72 -5.06
C PRO A 100 -12.79 2.32 -6.36
N LYS A 101 -13.62 2.33 -7.40
CA LYS A 101 -13.26 2.87 -8.72
C LYS A 101 -14.43 3.66 -9.31
N ARG A 102 -14.21 4.94 -9.59
CA ARG A 102 -15.19 5.84 -10.21
C ARG A 102 -15.70 5.32 -11.56
N LYS A 103 -14.88 4.57 -12.28
CA LYS A 103 -15.27 3.93 -13.55
C LYS A 103 -16.21 2.73 -13.37
N GLU A 104 -16.28 2.14 -12.16
CA GLU A 104 -17.16 1.00 -11.87
C GLU A 104 -18.54 1.42 -11.36
N SER A 105 -18.65 2.54 -10.65
CA SER A 105 -19.90 3.01 -10.06
C SER A 105 -19.86 4.50 -9.71
N GLU A 106 -20.97 5.21 -9.92
CA GLU A 106 -21.15 6.60 -9.46
C GLU A 106 -21.12 6.73 -7.92
N CYS A 107 -21.36 5.61 -7.20
CA CYS A 107 -21.25 5.56 -5.74
C CYS A 107 -19.80 5.53 -5.25
N ASP A 108 -18.83 5.21 -6.09
CA ASP A 108 -17.40 5.30 -5.81
C ASP A 108 -16.91 6.72 -6.13
N CYS A 109 -17.07 7.66 -5.21
CA CYS A 109 -16.83 9.07 -5.46
C CYS A 109 -15.34 9.45 -5.56
N PHE A 110 -14.43 8.57 -5.14
CA PHE A 110 -12.98 8.79 -5.14
C PHE A 110 -12.23 7.47 -5.31
N ASP A 111 -11.29 7.39 -6.25
CA ASP A 111 -10.42 6.23 -6.42
C ASP A 111 -9.40 6.19 -5.28
N THR A 112 -9.27 5.05 -4.62
CA THR A 112 -8.40 4.86 -3.47
C THR A 112 -7.50 3.63 -3.61
N GLY A 113 -6.54 3.47 -2.74
CA GLY A 113 -5.58 2.37 -2.69
C GLY A 113 -4.49 2.62 -1.67
N HIS A 114 -4.06 3.88 -1.51
CA HIS A 114 -3.11 4.30 -0.48
C HIS A 114 -3.82 4.85 0.76
N SER A 115 -3.17 4.73 1.92
CA SER A 115 -3.71 5.15 3.21
C SER A 115 -3.67 6.65 3.44
N SER A 116 -4.42 7.11 4.46
CA SER A 116 -4.33 8.45 5.06
C SER A 116 -4.82 9.61 4.19
N THR A 117 -5.46 9.31 3.04
CA THR A 117 -5.91 10.33 2.07
C THR A 117 -7.38 10.72 2.22
N SER A 118 -8.20 9.86 2.85
CA SER A 118 -9.66 10.01 2.86
C SER A 118 -10.15 11.28 3.53
N VAL A 119 -9.52 11.66 4.66
CA VAL A 119 -9.92 12.88 5.40
C VAL A 119 -9.62 14.13 4.58
N SER A 120 -8.47 14.17 3.91
CA SER A 120 -8.07 15.28 3.05
C SER A 120 -8.99 15.40 1.82
N ALA A 121 -9.24 14.28 1.13
CA ALA A 121 -10.14 14.25 -0.02
C ALA A 121 -11.58 14.64 0.35
N GLY A 122 -12.09 14.11 1.48
CA GLY A 122 -13.40 14.45 2.02
C GLY A 122 -13.53 15.92 2.39
N LEU A 123 -12.51 16.51 3.03
CA LEU A 123 -12.46 17.94 3.33
C LEU A 123 -12.54 18.79 2.06
N GLY A 124 -11.82 18.39 1.00
CA GLY A 124 -11.90 19.04 -0.31
C GLY A 124 -13.32 18.98 -0.90
N MET A 125 -13.98 17.81 -0.80
CA MET A 125 -15.38 17.65 -1.25
C MET A 125 -16.36 18.48 -0.42
N VAL A 126 -16.14 18.61 0.91
CA VAL A 126 -16.94 19.50 1.78
C VAL A 126 -16.83 20.94 1.31
N LYS A 127 -15.63 21.43 1.03
CA LYS A 127 -15.43 22.79 0.52
C LYS A 127 -16.07 22.99 -0.86
N ALA A 128 -15.97 22.00 -1.75
CA ALA A 128 -16.64 22.06 -3.06
C ALA A 128 -18.16 22.10 -2.93
N ARG A 129 -18.75 21.27 -2.06
CA ARG A 129 -20.18 21.28 -1.70
C ARG A 129 -20.62 22.67 -1.21
N ASP A 130 -19.88 23.21 -0.26
CA ASP A 130 -20.21 24.51 0.37
C ASP A 130 -20.16 25.65 -0.64
N LEU A 131 -19.12 25.67 -1.50
CA LEU A 131 -18.98 26.67 -2.57
C LEU A 131 -20.10 26.60 -3.60
N ARG A 132 -20.67 25.42 -3.85
CA ARG A 132 -21.83 25.22 -4.74
C ARG A 132 -23.18 25.43 -4.06
N GLY A 133 -23.19 25.65 -2.73
CA GLY A 133 -24.42 25.78 -1.95
C GLY A 133 -25.21 24.46 -1.80
N GLU A 134 -24.58 23.33 -2.05
CA GLU A 134 -25.16 21.99 -1.88
C GLU A 134 -25.19 21.61 -0.40
N LYS A 135 -25.95 20.55 -0.06
CA LYS A 135 -26.17 20.15 1.36
C LYS A 135 -26.02 18.66 1.60
N ASN A 136 -25.52 17.92 0.60
CA ASN A 136 -25.29 16.48 0.73
C ASN A 136 -24.28 16.19 1.84
N THR A 137 -24.41 15.01 2.44
CA THR A 137 -23.52 14.54 3.50
C THR A 137 -22.23 13.99 2.90
N ILE A 138 -21.08 14.33 3.49
CA ILE A 138 -19.79 13.78 3.10
C ILE A 138 -19.20 13.06 4.30
N VAL A 139 -18.85 11.79 4.09
CA VAL A 139 -18.30 10.89 5.09
C VAL A 139 -16.96 10.35 4.62
N SER A 140 -15.92 10.51 5.42
CA SER A 140 -14.66 9.78 5.24
C SER A 140 -14.57 8.65 6.25
N VAL A 141 -14.23 7.45 5.78
CA VAL A 141 -14.01 6.27 6.64
C VAL A 141 -12.53 5.98 6.67
N ILE A 142 -11.91 6.20 7.82
CA ILE A 142 -10.48 5.99 8.03
C ILE A 142 -10.24 4.90 9.08
N GLY A 143 -9.29 3.98 8.80
CA GLY A 143 -8.84 2.99 9.78
C GLY A 143 -7.86 3.57 10.79
N ASP A 144 -7.79 2.98 11.97
CA ASP A 144 -6.86 3.33 13.04
C ASP A 144 -5.38 3.22 12.61
N GLY A 145 -5.04 2.24 11.76
CA GLY A 145 -3.72 2.16 11.14
C GLY A 145 -3.42 3.35 10.22
N SER A 146 -4.37 3.74 9.36
CA SER A 146 -4.21 4.89 8.46
C SER A 146 -4.15 6.22 9.20
N LEU A 147 -4.69 6.30 10.41
CA LEU A 147 -4.60 7.48 11.26
C LEU A 147 -3.15 7.72 11.75
N THR A 148 -2.24 6.77 11.62
CA THR A 148 -0.82 6.98 11.97
C THR A 148 -0.04 7.79 10.93
N GLY A 149 -0.57 8.00 9.73
CA GLY A 149 0.07 8.77 8.67
C GLY A 149 -0.06 10.29 8.86
N GLY A 150 0.99 11.03 8.52
CA GLY A 150 1.08 12.49 8.73
C GLY A 150 -0.03 13.27 8.04
N MET A 151 -0.38 12.92 6.79
CA MET A 151 -1.45 13.59 6.02
C MET A 151 -2.82 13.55 6.73
N ALA A 152 -3.13 12.48 7.49
CA ALA A 152 -4.35 12.42 8.27
C ALA A 152 -4.40 13.54 9.33
N TYR A 153 -3.28 13.83 10.00
CA TYR A 153 -3.18 14.92 10.99
C TYR A 153 -3.23 16.30 10.34
N GLU A 154 -2.59 16.47 9.20
CA GLU A 154 -2.69 17.71 8.41
C GLU A 154 -4.15 18.00 8.05
N ALA A 155 -4.87 16.98 7.59
CA ALA A 155 -6.28 17.08 7.24
C ALA A 155 -7.17 17.36 8.47
N LEU A 156 -6.95 16.66 9.60
CA LEU A 156 -7.67 16.90 10.85
C LEU A 156 -7.44 18.32 11.39
N ASN A 157 -6.19 18.80 11.34
CA ASN A 157 -5.85 20.15 11.74
C ASN A 157 -6.65 21.20 10.93
N ASN A 158 -6.80 20.99 9.63
CA ASN A 158 -7.60 21.89 8.78
C ASN A 158 -9.12 21.69 8.97
N ALA A 159 -9.58 20.44 9.15
CA ALA A 159 -10.99 20.13 9.36
C ALA A 159 -11.55 20.74 10.66
N SER A 160 -10.69 20.94 11.67
CA SER A 160 -11.06 21.56 12.96
C SER A 160 -11.67 22.97 12.83
N GLN A 161 -11.41 23.66 11.72
CA GLN A 161 -11.89 25.02 11.47
C GLN A 161 -13.17 25.05 10.60
N LEU A 162 -13.79 23.90 10.33
CA LEU A 162 -15.02 23.85 9.56
C LEU A 162 -16.23 24.39 10.36
N GLU A 163 -17.05 25.20 9.72
CA GLU A 163 -18.35 25.67 10.24
C GLU A 163 -19.52 24.87 9.66
N THR A 164 -19.26 23.99 8.69
CA THR A 164 -20.23 23.13 8.02
C THR A 164 -19.99 21.67 8.33
N ASN A 165 -21.01 20.82 8.21
CA ASN A 165 -20.92 19.41 8.58
C ASN A 165 -19.92 18.64 7.74
N TYR A 166 -19.05 17.89 8.43
CA TYR A 166 -18.17 16.87 7.85
C TYR A 166 -18.03 15.69 8.81
N ILE A 167 -18.35 14.48 8.36
CA ILE A 167 -18.32 13.27 9.18
C ILE A 167 -17.03 12.49 8.87
N ILE A 168 -16.26 12.19 9.91
CA ILE A 168 -15.08 11.33 9.87
C ILE A 168 -15.40 10.10 10.71
N VAL A 169 -15.48 8.93 10.10
CA VAL A 169 -15.69 7.66 10.79
C VAL A 169 -14.32 7.01 11.01
N LEU A 170 -13.90 6.93 12.27
CA LEU A 170 -12.71 6.17 12.68
C LEU A 170 -13.11 4.73 12.93
N ASN A 171 -12.74 3.82 12.03
CA ASN A 171 -12.91 2.39 12.17
C ASN A 171 -11.72 1.80 12.92
N ASP A 172 -11.87 1.56 14.21
CA ASP A 172 -10.82 1.11 15.12
C ASP A 172 -10.96 -0.40 15.39
N ASN A 173 -10.00 -1.18 14.92
CA ASN A 173 -9.89 -2.62 15.18
C ASN A 173 -8.51 -3.04 15.73
N ASN A 174 -7.68 -2.07 16.14
CA ASN A 174 -6.33 -2.23 16.67
C ASN A 174 -5.32 -2.85 15.69
N MET A 175 -5.63 -2.88 14.40
CA MET A 175 -4.79 -3.55 13.43
C MET A 175 -4.75 -2.81 12.09
N SER A 176 -3.54 -2.66 11.57
CA SER A 176 -3.27 -2.44 10.15
C SER A 176 -3.06 -3.79 9.43
N ILE A 177 -1.93 -4.00 8.76
CA ILE A 177 -1.48 -5.34 8.32
C ILE A 177 -1.03 -6.14 9.55
N SER A 178 -0.32 -5.50 10.50
CA SER A 178 0.08 -5.98 11.83
C SER A 178 -0.62 -5.17 12.93
N GLU A 179 -0.33 -5.46 14.19
CA GLU A 179 -0.76 -4.64 15.31
C GLU A 179 -0.24 -3.21 15.15
N ASN A 180 -1.09 -2.22 15.45
CA ASN A 180 -0.71 -0.82 15.36
C ASN A 180 0.31 -0.44 16.44
N VAL A 181 1.19 0.50 16.11
CA VAL A 181 2.27 0.96 16.98
C VAL A 181 2.12 2.44 17.34
N GLY A 182 2.81 2.87 18.41
CA GLY A 182 2.94 4.27 18.79
C GLY A 182 1.86 4.80 19.73
N GLY A 183 2.01 6.08 20.11
CA GLY A 183 1.19 6.74 21.13
C GLY A 183 -0.29 6.83 20.80
N ILE A 184 -0.65 7.00 19.54
CA ILE A 184 -2.06 7.04 19.10
C ILE A 184 -2.72 5.67 19.29
N SER A 185 -2.04 4.59 18.93
CA SER A 185 -2.56 3.24 19.17
C SER A 185 -2.78 2.99 20.67
N THR A 186 -1.84 3.40 21.51
CA THR A 186 -1.99 3.35 22.97
C THR A 186 -3.17 4.19 23.45
N TYR A 187 -3.34 5.40 22.93
CA TYR A 187 -4.46 6.27 23.25
C TYR A 187 -5.81 5.62 22.89
N LEU A 188 -5.96 5.13 21.65
CA LEU A 188 -7.18 4.47 21.20
C LEU A 188 -7.48 3.21 22.02
N ASN A 189 -6.47 2.42 22.37
CA ASN A 189 -6.62 1.26 23.23
C ASN A 189 -7.17 1.64 24.64
N ASN A 190 -6.65 2.71 25.22
CA ASN A 190 -7.15 3.23 26.51
C ASN A 190 -8.61 3.71 26.39
N VAL A 191 -8.97 4.32 25.27
CA VAL A 191 -10.36 4.75 24.99
C VAL A 191 -11.31 3.56 24.88
N ARG A 192 -10.90 2.47 24.19
CA ARG A 192 -11.71 1.24 24.08
C ARG A 192 -11.95 0.54 25.41
N THR A 193 -10.97 0.55 26.29
CA THR A 193 -11.04 -0.14 27.58
C THR A 193 -11.71 0.65 28.70
N ALA A 194 -11.98 1.95 28.49
CA ALA A 194 -12.59 2.85 29.49
C ALA A 194 -14.11 2.71 29.60
N THR A 195 -14.67 1.51 29.53
CA THR A 195 -16.10 1.22 29.46
C THR A 195 -16.92 1.76 30.64
N GLY A 196 -16.38 1.85 31.85
CA GLY A 196 -17.09 2.38 33.03
C GLY A 196 -17.38 3.89 33.00
N TYR A 197 -16.76 4.66 32.10
CA TYR A 197 -16.96 6.10 31.97
C TYR A 197 -18.10 6.44 30.99
N LEU A 198 -18.39 5.58 30.03
CA LEU A 198 -19.46 5.78 29.04
C LEU A 198 -20.85 5.75 29.69
N ASP A 199 -21.06 4.81 30.62
CA ASP A 199 -22.31 4.73 31.40
C ASP A 199 -22.51 5.99 32.28
N LEU A 200 -21.43 6.54 32.83
CA LEU A 200 -21.46 7.77 33.61
C LEU A 200 -21.74 9.01 32.73
N LYS A 201 -21.15 9.09 31.53
CA LYS A 201 -21.35 10.20 30.58
C LYS A 201 -22.78 10.20 30.01
N GLU A 202 -23.33 9.04 29.66
CA GLU A 202 -24.73 8.91 29.23
C GLU A 202 -25.71 9.25 30.36
N GLY A 203 -25.44 8.81 31.58
CA GLY A 203 -26.25 9.13 32.75
C GLY A 203 -26.26 10.63 33.06
N VAL A 204 -25.09 11.28 33.00
CA VAL A 204 -24.94 12.74 33.19
C VAL A 204 -25.56 13.52 32.04
N TYR A 205 -25.40 13.09 30.79
CA TYR A 205 -25.96 13.76 29.62
C TYR A 205 -27.50 13.66 29.59
N LYS A 206 -28.05 12.49 29.92
CA LYS A 206 -29.50 12.29 30.09
C LYS A 206 -30.10 13.14 31.23
N ALA A 207 -29.36 13.26 32.35
CA ALA A 207 -29.79 14.06 33.50
C ALA A 207 -29.73 15.59 33.22
N LEU A 208 -28.82 16.05 32.34
CA LEU A 208 -28.62 17.48 32.02
C LEU A 208 -29.49 17.99 30.86
N LYS A 209 -30.01 17.10 30.00
CA LYS A 209 -30.85 17.44 28.84
C LYS A 209 -32.21 18.07 29.20
N GLY A 210 -32.54 18.13 30.50
CA GLY A 210 -33.84 18.62 31.01
C GLY A 210 -33.77 19.93 31.80
N THR A 211 -32.62 20.60 31.97
CA THR A 211 -32.52 21.79 32.83
C THR A 211 -31.78 22.94 32.19
N SER A 212 -32.38 24.15 32.29
CA SER A 212 -31.83 25.44 31.82
C SER A 212 -30.50 25.88 32.50
N ARG A 213 -29.92 25.04 33.35
CA ARG A 213 -28.62 25.24 34.05
C ARG A 213 -27.49 24.36 33.49
N GLY A 214 -27.74 23.63 32.40
CA GLY A 214 -26.79 22.65 31.83
C GLY A 214 -25.45 23.24 31.43
N GLU A 215 -25.41 24.43 30.85
CA GLU A 215 -24.16 25.09 30.41
C GLU A 215 -23.21 25.42 31.57
N SER A 216 -23.75 25.83 32.74
CA SER A 216 -22.90 26.16 33.91
C SER A 216 -22.32 24.90 34.59
N VAL A 217 -23.00 23.76 34.49
CA VAL A 217 -22.54 22.48 35.03
C VAL A 217 -21.46 21.87 34.12
N ILE A 218 -21.61 21.99 32.80
CA ILE A 218 -20.59 21.61 31.81
C ILE A 218 -19.30 22.43 32.01
N ALA A 219 -19.43 23.73 32.28
CA ALA A 219 -18.29 24.60 32.61
C ALA A 219 -17.62 24.23 33.95
N LYS A 220 -18.40 23.77 34.95
CA LYS A 220 -17.87 23.29 36.22
C LYS A 220 -17.18 21.92 36.09
N ILE A 221 -17.70 21.01 35.31
CA ILE A 221 -17.06 19.71 34.97
C ILE A 221 -15.75 19.95 34.25
N ARG A 222 -15.67 20.91 33.31
CA ARG A 222 -14.42 21.34 32.67
C ARG A 222 -13.38 21.86 33.68
N ARG A 223 -13.78 22.55 34.74
CA ARG A 223 -12.86 23.04 35.81
C ARG A 223 -12.42 21.98 36.79
N LEU A 224 -13.22 20.95 37.06
CA LEU A 224 -12.85 19.78 37.87
C LEU A 224 -11.83 18.87 37.15
N LYS A 225 -11.78 18.90 35.80
CA LYS A 225 -10.76 18.20 34.98
C LYS A 225 -9.31 18.54 35.37
N ASN A 226 -9.05 19.75 35.83
CA ASN A 226 -7.67 20.20 36.16
C ASN A 226 -7.11 19.59 37.46
N GLY A 227 -7.91 18.85 38.21
CA GLY A 227 -7.50 18.22 39.50
C GLY A 227 -7.23 16.72 39.44
N VAL A 228 -7.64 16.04 38.35
CA VAL A 228 -7.51 14.57 38.24
C VAL A 228 -6.58 14.22 37.05
N LYS A 229 -5.29 14.22 37.34
CA LYS A 229 -4.21 14.01 36.32
C LYS A 229 -4.11 12.61 35.71
N GLN A 230 -5.06 11.70 35.90
CA GLN A 230 -4.92 10.30 35.48
C GLN A 230 -6.14 9.69 34.75
N LEU A 231 -7.22 10.44 34.48
CA LEU A 231 -8.34 9.92 33.71
C LEU A 231 -8.20 10.31 32.24
N VAL A 232 -7.82 9.36 31.39
CA VAL A 232 -7.93 9.49 29.93
C VAL A 232 -9.43 9.55 29.60
N ILE A 233 -9.90 10.74 29.25
CA ILE A 233 -11.30 10.95 28.84
C ILE A 233 -11.37 10.58 27.34
N PRO A 234 -12.21 9.63 26.94
CA PRO A 234 -12.40 9.30 25.53
C PRO A 234 -12.66 10.55 24.67
N GLY A 235 -11.93 10.70 23.56
CA GLY A 235 -12.12 11.79 22.62
C GLY A 235 -11.45 13.13 22.96
N MET A 236 -10.83 13.27 24.13
CA MET A 236 -10.22 14.54 24.56
C MET A 236 -9.21 15.10 23.56
N PHE A 237 -8.40 14.27 22.93
CA PHE A 237 -7.44 14.67 21.90
C PHE A 237 -8.14 15.37 20.71
N PHE A 238 -9.21 14.79 20.17
CA PHE A 238 -9.94 15.35 19.03
C PHE A 238 -10.75 16.59 19.41
N GLU A 239 -11.38 16.58 20.61
CA GLU A 239 -12.13 17.72 21.12
C GLU A 239 -11.25 18.94 21.40
N GLU A 240 -10.03 18.74 21.87
CA GLU A 240 -9.06 19.83 22.07
C GLU A 240 -8.54 20.40 20.75
N MET A 241 -8.53 19.59 19.67
CA MET A 241 -8.30 20.07 18.31
C MET A 241 -9.49 20.85 17.72
N GLY A 242 -10.66 20.85 18.33
CA GLY A 242 -11.88 21.49 17.80
C GLY A 242 -12.78 20.56 16.98
N ILE A 243 -12.54 19.25 17.00
CA ILE A 243 -13.35 18.24 16.31
C ILE A 243 -14.31 17.61 17.33
N THR A 244 -15.61 17.63 17.07
CA THR A 244 -16.59 16.97 17.93
C THR A 244 -16.35 15.47 17.91
N TYR A 245 -16.30 14.85 19.09
CA TYR A 245 -16.10 13.42 19.20
C TYR A 245 -17.38 12.69 19.67
N LEU A 246 -17.79 11.66 18.91
CA LEU A 246 -18.91 10.77 19.21
C LEU A 246 -18.40 9.32 19.31
N GLY A 247 -18.67 8.64 20.41
CA GLY A 247 -18.27 7.26 20.61
C GLY A 247 -17.42 7.03 21.86
N PRO A 248 -16.75 5.87 21.99
CA PRO A 248 -16.75 4.74 21.01
C PRO A 248 -18.11 4.05 20.92
N VAL A 249 -18.44 3.54 19.72
CA VAL A 249 -19.69 2.82 19.43
C VAL A 249 -19.35 1.42 18.94
N ASP A 250 -20.15 0.43 19.32
CA ASP A 250 -20.03 -0.92 18.78
C ASP A 250 -20.28 -0.92 17.27
N GLY A 251 -19.26 -1.29 16.51
CA GLY A 251 -19.28 -1.33 15.06
C GLY A 251 -20.06 -2.51 14.48
N HIS A 252 -20.61 -3.37 15.34
CA HIS A 252 -21.45 -4.52 14.98
C HIS A 252 -22.93 -4.34 15.37
N ASP A 253 -23.30 -3.21 15.97
CA ASP A 253 -24.70 -2.82 16.20
C ASP A 253 -25.16 -1.81 15.14
N VAL A 254 -25.83 -2.31 14.09
CA VAL A 254 -26.36 -1.48 12.98
C VAL A 254 -27.26 -0.35 13.48
N ASN A 255 -28.12 -0.63 14.47
CA ASN A 255 -29.06 0.37 14.99
C ASN A 255 -28.36 1.47 15.79
N ALA A 256 -27.34 1.13 16.59
CA ALA A 256 -26.52 2.11 17.30
C ALA A 256 -25.74 2.98 16.31
N LEU A 257 -25.17 2.38 15.27
CA LEU A 257 -24.45 3.08 14.20
C LEU A 257 -25.35 4.06 13.45
N ILE A 258 -26.57 3.66 13.04
CA ILE A 258 -27.54 4.56 12.38
C ILE A 258 -27.86 5.77 13.28
N ARG A 259 -28.04 5.56 14.58
CA ARG A 259 -28.32 6.66 15.53
C ARG A 259 -27.16 7.64 15.61
N VAL A 260 -25.93 7.15 15.80
CA VAL A 260 -24.76 8.03 15.95
C VAL A 260 -24.46 8.78 14.66
N ILE A 261 -24.60 8.14 13.48
CA ILE A 261 -24.45 8.81 12.17
C ILE A 261 -25.55 9.88 12.02
N GLY A 262 -26.77 9.61 12.43
CA GLY A 262 -27.86 10.59 12.45
C GLY A 262 -27.61 11.77 13.39
N GLU A 263 -26.95 11.58 14.52
CA GLU A 263 -26.47 12.64 15.40
C GLU A 263 -25.32 13.42 14.76
N ALA A 264 -24.35 12.72 14.17
CA ALA A 264 -23.22 13.33 13.46
C ALA A 264 -23.66 14.27 12.33
N LYS A 265 -24.71 13.91 11.57
CA LYS A 265 -25.28 14.77 10.51
C LYS A 265 -25.78 16.13 11.02
N ARG A 266 -26.10 16.26 12.30
CA ARG A 266 -26.61 17.51 12.92
C ARG A 266 -25.52 18.39 13.50
N VAL A 267 -24.30 17.88 13.60
CA VAL A 267 -23.16 18.65 14.13
C VAL A 267 -22.77 19.71 13.11
N LYS A 268 -22.55 20.93 13.57
CA LYS A 268 -21.89 21.98 12.78
C LYS A 268 -20.39 21.86 12.99
N GLY A 269 -19.66 21.76 11.87
CA GLY A 269 -18.23 21.53 11.89
C GLY A 269 -17.86 20.05 11.66
N ALA A 270 -16.57 19.74 11.83
CA ALA A 270 -16.08 18.38 11.74
C ALA A 270 -16.49 17.55 12.95
N VAL A 271 -16.92 16.33 12.70
CA VAL A 271 -17.28 15.35 13.75
C VAL A 271 -16.59 14.02 13.47
N LEU A 272 -15.91 13.49 14.48
CA LEU A 272 -15.31 12.17 14.44
C LEU A 272 -16.23 11.16 15.18
N VAL A 273 -16.68 10.16 14.44
CA VAL A 273 -17.44 9.02 14.96
C VAL A 273 -16.46 7.87 15.15
N HIS A 274 -16.16 7.53 16.41
CA HIS A 274 -15.28 6.42 16.74
C HIS A 274 -16.07 5.11 16.83
N VAL A 275 -15.77 4.19 15.93
CA VAL A 275 -16.45 2.90 15.78
C VAL A 275 -15.44 1.78 16.08
N VAL A 276 -15.77 0.90 17.01
CA VAL A 276 -14.92 -0.24 17.38
C VAL A 276 -15.42 -1.49 16.65
N THR A 277 -14.54 -2.11 15.87
CA THR A 277 -14.86 -3.30 15.07
C THR A 277 -13.89 -4.44 15.36
N GLU A 278 -14.22 -5.64 14.90
CA GLU A 278 -13.39 -6.84 15.03
C GLU A 278 -12.97 -7.34 13.64
N LYS A 279 -11.67 -7.27 13.33
CA LYS A 279 -11.12 -7.73 12.06
C LYS A 279 -11.31 -9.24 11.90
N GLY A 280 -11.91 -9.67 10.78
CA GLY A 280 -12.20 -11.09 10.53
C GLY A 280 -13.47 -11.63 11.20
N LYS A 281 -14.35 -10.76 11.73
CA LYS A 281 -15.61 -11.10 12.41
C LYS A 281 -16.40 -12.18 11.69
N GLY A 282 -16.80 -13.22 12.43
CA GLY A 282 -17.63 -14.30 11.91
C GLY A 282 -16.87 -15.40 11.14
N TYR A 283 -15.53 -15.31 11.03
CA TYR A 283 -14.69 -16.34 10.41
C TYR A 283 -13.47 -16.66 11.26
N ALA A 284 -13.52 -17.75 12.01
CA ALA A 284 -12.51 -18.11 13.01
C ALA A 284 -11.06 -18.14 12.48
N PRO A 285 -10.76 -18.64 11.26
CA PRO A 285 -9.40 -18.56 10.72
C PRO A 285 -8.90 -17.13 10.53
N ALA A 286 -9.78 -16.18 10.11
CA ALA A 286 -9.40 -14.79 9.92
C ALA A 286 -9.23 -14.04 11.26
N GLN A 287 -10.02 -14.38 12.28
CA GLN A 287 -9.86 -13.84 13.64
C GLN A 287 -8.56 -14.29 14.28
N ARG A 288 -8.16 -15.56 14.08
CA ARG A 288 -6.91 -16.11 14.62
C ARG A 288 -5.65 -15.61 13.89
N HIS A 289 -5.78 -15.33 12.59
CA HIS A 289 -4.65 -14.97 11.72
C HIS A 289 -4.97 -13.75 10.85
N PRO A 290 -5.29 -12.58 11.45
CA PRO A 290 -5.78 -11.41 10.73
C PRO A 290 -4.79 -10.87 9.69
N ALA A 291 -3.49 -11.00 9.91
CA ALA A 291 -2.45 -10.62 8.95
C ALA A 291 -2.50 -11.45 7.66
N ARG A 292 -2.78 -12.77 7.74
CA ARG A 292 -2.94 -13.64 6.56
C ARG A 292 -4.14 -13.21 5.71
N PHE A 293 -5.23 -12.85 6.36
CA PHE A 293 -6.47 -12.47 5.70
C PHE A 293 -6.60 -10.96 5.41
N HIS A 294 -5.52 -10.20 5.65
CA HIS A 294 -5.45 -8.82 5.17
C HIS A 294 -5.37 -8.76 3.64
N GLY A 295 -4.62 -9.67 3.01
CA GLY A 295 -4.55 -9.85 1.56
C GLY A 295 -4.40 -11.35 1.25
N ALA A 296 -5.51 -12.11 1.36
CA ALA A 296 -5.50 -13.56 1.20
C ALA A 296 -5.32 -13.97 -0.26
N GLU A 297 -4.51 -15.01 -0.48
CA GLU A 297 -4.56 -15.83 -1.70
C GLU A 297 -5.81 -16.73 -1.65
N PRO A 298 -6.24 -17.36 -2.75
CA PRO A 298 -7.31 -18.35 -2.72
C PRO A 298 -7.05 -19.44 -1.65
N PHE A 299 -8.06 -19.76 -0.84
CA PHE A 299 -7.90 -20.60 0.35
C PHE A 299 -9.05 -21.60 0.53
N GLU A 300 -8.79 -22.68 1.29
CA GLU A 300 -9.81 -23.62 1.73
C GLU A 300 -10.60 -23.03 2.92
N ILE A 301 -11.92 -22.97 2.80
CA ILE A 301 -12.78 -22.30 3.80
C ILE A 301 -12.66 -22.93 5.19
N GLU A 302 -12.63 -24.27 5.28
CA GLU A 302 -12.60 -24.96 6.58
C GLU A 302 -11.31 -24.71 7.36
N SER A 303 -10.16 -24.72 6.68
CA SER A 303 -8.85 -24.61 7.30
C SER A 303 -8.26 -23.21 7.28
N GLY A 304 -8.69 -22.36 6.35
CA GLY A 304 -8.09 -21.05 6.06
C GLY A 304 -6.69 -21.14 5.44
N LEU A 305 -6.27 -22.31 4.96
CA LEU A 305 -4.97 -22.50 4.33
C LEU A 305 -5.04 -22.20 2.82
N PRO A 306 -3.95 -21.69 2.21
CA PRO A 306 -3.92 -21.47 0.76
C PRO A 306 -4.21 -22.75 -0.03
N LYS A 307 -5.04 -22.65 -1.09
CA LYS A 307 -5.31 -23.76 -2.03
C LYS A 307 -4.04 -24.21 -2.76
N ASN A 308 -3.16 -23.24 -3.06
CA ASN A 308 -1.90 -23.49 -3.74
C ASN A 308 -0.73 -23.07 -2.83
N PRO A 309 -0.27 -23.94 -1.93
CA PRO A 309 0.86 -23.62 -1.07
C PRO A 309 2.14 -23.47 -1.90
N ARG A 310 2.96 -22.47 -1.57
CA ARG A 310 4.23 -22.22 -2.25
C ARG A 310 5.26 -23.30 -1.87
N ASN A 311 5.95 -23.83 -2.89
CA ASN A 311 7.03 -24.79 -2.72
C ASN A 311 8.43 -24.18 -2.96
N THR A 312 8.49 -22.92 -3.40
CA THR A 312 9.72 -22.19 -3.72
C THR A 312 9.84 -20.92 -2.89
N SER A 313 11.07 -20.47 -2.66
CA SER A 313 11.34 -19.20 -1.97
C SER A 313 11.01 -18.03 -2.89
N ASN A 314 10.41 -16.98 -2.35
CA ASN A 314 10.27 -15.70 -3.03
C ASN A 314 11.43 -14.75 -2.70
N TYR A 315 11.49 -13.60 -3.39
CA TYR A 315 12.52 -12.59 -3.13
C TYR A 315 12.46 -12.04 -1.70
N THR A 316 11.27 -11.87 -1.12
CA THR A 316 11.08 -11.45 0.28
C THR A 316 11.69 -12.46 1.27
N ASP A 317 11.58 -13.80 1.00
CA ASP A 317 12.19 -14.83 1.84
C ASP A 317 13.73 -14.78 1.79
N VAL A 318 14.29 -14.51 0.59
CA VAL A 318 15.73 -14.31 0.40
C VAL A 318 16.20 -13.08 1.17
N PHE A 319 15.51 -11.93 1.02
CA PHE A 319 15.79 -10.71 1.75
C PHE A 319 15.74 -10.94 3.27
N SER A 320 14.68 -11.58 3.78
CA SER A 320 14.52 -11.94 5.18
C SER A 320 15.72 -12.72 5.72
N THR A 321 16.16 -13.71 4.95
CA THR A 321 17.31 -14.55 5.33
C THR A 321 18.61 -13.76 5.36
N VAL A 322 18.83 -12.87 4.40
CA VAL A 322 20.03 -12.03 4.32
C VAL A 322 20.06 -11.03 5.45
N MET A 323 18.93 -10.37 5.74
CA MET A 323 18.84 -9.40 6.84
C MET A 323 19.16 -10.04 8.20
N CYS A 324 18.66 -11.25 8.47
CA CYS A 324 19.01 -11.97 9.70
C CYS A 324 20.51 -12.27 9.81
N LYS A 325 21.17 -12.63 8.70
CA LYS A 325 22.62 -12.87 8.67
C LYS A 325 23.43 -11.58 8.82
N LEU A 326 22.97 -10.47 8.23
CA LEU A 326 23.59 -9.16 8.38
C LEU A 326 23.47 -8.69 9.83
N GLY A 327 22.28 -8.77 10.44
CA GLY A 327 22.05 -8.42 11.83
C GLY A 327 22.90 -9.25 12.83
N GLN A 328 23.27 -10.49 12.46
CA GLN A 328 24.18 -11.32 13.27
C GLN A 328 25.64 -10.87 13.19
N ARG A 329 26.07 -10.34 12.04
CA ARG A 329 27.46 -10.00 11.77
C ARG A 329 27.80 -8.56 12.08
N GLU A 330 26.84 -7.66 11.88
CA GLU A 330 27.00 -6.22 11.93
C GLU A 330 26.06 -5.65 13.02
N GLU A 331 26.64 -5.24 14.14
CA GLU A 331 25.86 -4.72 15.27
C GLU A 331 25.19 -3.37 14.98
N ASN A 332 25.74 -2.60 14.05
CA ASN A 332 25.23 -1.31 13.62
C ASN A 332 24.12 -1.40 12.57
N VAL A 333 23.81 -2.58 12.01
CA VAL A 333 22.70 -2.76 11.08
C VAL A 333 21.38 -2.75 11.83
N VAL A 334 20.50 -1.83 11.46
CA VAL A 334 19.12 -1.69 11.97
C VAL A 334 18.12 -1.78 10.84
N ALA A 335 16.92 -2.26 11.12
CA ALA A 335 15.86 -2.46 10.13
C ALA A 335 14.64 -1.60 10.45
N ILE A 336 14.10 -0.93 9.43
CA ILE A 336 12.95 -0.03 9.54
C ILE A 336 11.90 -0.45 8.51
N THR A 337 10.63 -0.40 8.89
CA THR A 337 9.51 -0.58 7.97
C THR A 337 8.33 0.31 8.39
N ALA A 338 7.39 0.51 7.49
CA ALA A 338 6.17 1.29 7.72
C ALA A 338 4.94 0.36 7.72
N ALA A 339 4.62 -0.26 8.85
CA ALA A 339 3.52 -1.20 9.08
C ALA A 339 3.55 -2.48 8.21
N MET A 340 4.71 -2.85 7.65
CA MET A 340 4.86 -3.97 6.72
C MET A 340 5.87 -5.04 7.16
N PRO A 341 6.01 -5.40 8.46
CA PRO A 341 7.06 -6.33 8.89
C PRO A 341 6.94 -7.73 8.28
N ASP A 342 5.72 -8.24 8.13
CA ASP A 342 5.46 -9.52 7.47
C ASP A 342 5.65 -9.42 5.95
N GLY A 343 5.12 -8.38 5.33
CA GLY A 343 5.13 -8.18 3.88
C GLY A 343 6.52 -7.93 3.30
N THR A 344 7.42 -7.28 4.04
CA THR A 344 8.82 -7.05 3.65
C THR A 344 9.77 -8.15 4.15
N GLY A 345 9.27 -9.14 4.93
CA GLY A 345 10.10 -10.22 5.47
C GLY A 345 10.92 -9.85 6.71
N LEU A 346 10.71 -8.67 7.29
CA LEU A 346 11.44 -8.22 8.49
C LEU A 346 10.94 -8.81 9.82
N LYS A 347 9.81 -9.53 9.84
CA LYS A 347 9.29 -10.19 11.04
C LYS A 347 10.33 -11.08 11.72
N ARG A 348 11.11 -11.83 10.94
CA ARG A 348 12.15 -12.71 11.47
C ARG A 348 13.29 -11.89 12.10
N PHE A 349 13.71 -10.79 11.46
CA PHE A 349 14.71 -9.86 12.01
C PHE A 349 14.21 -9.23 13.31
N ARG A 350 12.96 -8.75 13.37
CA ARG A 350 12.31 -8.24 14.59
C ARG A 350 12.40 -9.23 15.75
N ASN A 351 12.08 -10.50 15.48
CA ASN A 351 12.09 -11.52 16.53
C ASN A 351 13.51 -11.85 17.05
N MET A 352 14.53 -11.73 16.19
CA MET A 352 15.94 -12.00 16.54
C MET A 352 16.62 -10.78 17.18
N TYR A 353 16.28 -9.58 16.74
CA TYR A 353 16.94 -8.33 17.11
C TYR A 353 15.92 -7.22 17.41
N PRO A 354 15.08 -7.37 18.45
CA PRO A 354 13.97 -6.45 18.72
C PRO A 354 14.42 -5.00 18.93
N ASP A 355 15.58 -4.79 19.59
CA ASP A 355 16.12 -3.45 19.86
C ASP A 355 16.71 -2.74 18.64
N ARG A 356 16.83 -3.46 17.52
CA ARG A 356 17.36 -2.96 16.24
C ARG A 356 16.31 -2.98 15.11
N PHE A 357 15.06 -3.17 15.49
CA PHE A 357 13.92 -3.17 14.57
C PHE A 357 12.95 -2.05 14.94
N PHE A 358 12.54 -1.29 13.93
CA PHE A 358 11.61 -0.18 14.07
C PHE A 358 10.46 -0.31 13.08
N ASP A 359 9.24 -0.47 13.59
CA ASP A 359 8.01 -0.29 12.83
C ASP A 359 7.45 1.09 13.20
N VAL A 360 7.32 1.97 12.23
CA VAL A 360 6.92 3.37 12.46
C VAL A 360 5.42 3.60 12.22
N GLY A 361 4.65 2.55 11.97
CA GLY A 361 3.27 2.67 11.49
C GLY A 361 3.22 3.00 10.00
N ILE A 362 2.05 3.40 9.48
CA ILE A 362 1.91 3.77 8.07
C ILE A 362 2.40 5.22 7.90
N ALA A 363 3.72 5.40 7.92
CA ALA A 363 4.40 6.70 7.93
C ALA A 363 5.75 6.61 7.20
N GLU A 364 5.70 6.47 5.87
CA GLU A 364 6.87 6.26 5.03
C GLU A 364 7.84 7.44 5.08
N GLU A 365 7.34 8.67 5.11
CA GLU A 365 8.11 9.90 5.24
C GLU A 365 8.92 9.90 6.54
N HIS A 366 8.25 9.55 7.65
CA HIS A 366 8.91 9.42 8.95
C HIS A 366 9.96 8.30 8.94
N ALA A 367 9.67 7.15 8.30
CA ALA A 367 10.62 6.04 8.19
C ALA A 367 11.95 6.49 7.58
N VAL A 368 11.89 7.29 6.51
CA VAL A 368 13.07 7.74 5.79
C VAL A 368 13.86 8.80 6.58
N THR A 369 13.20 9.82 7.13
CA THR A 369 13.86 10.83 7.96
C THR A 369 14.43 10.22 9.25
N PHE A 370 13.72 9.26 9.86
CA PHE A 370 14.21 8.51 11.02
C PHE A 370 15.46 7.69 10.67
N ALA A 371 15.48 7.06 9.49
CA ALA A 371 16.66 6.36 9.00
C ALA A 371 17.84 7.33 8.78
N ALA A 372 17.60 8.51 8.24
CA ALA A 372 18.61 9.54 8.10
C ALA A 372 19.24 9.92 9.46
N GLY A 373 18.41 10.12 10.49
CA GLY A 373 18.85 10.37 11.86
C GLY A 373 19.71 9.23 12.43
N LEU A 374 19.29 7.97 12.22
CA LEU A 374 20.08 6.80 12.64
C LEU A 374 21.41 6.70 11.92
N ALA A 375 21.45 6.99 10.61
CA ALA A 375 22.68 7.01 9.84
C ALA A 375 23.63 8.12 10.29
N ALA A 376 23.12 9.33 10.54
CA ALA A 376 23.90 10.43 11.11
C ALA A 376 24.42 10.09 12.53
N GLY A 377 23.72 9.24 13.28
CA GLY A 377 24.13 8.68 14.56
C GLY A 377 25.12 7.49 14.46
N GLY A 378 25.60 7.13 13.25
CA GLY A 378 26.59 6.08 13.02
C GLY A 378 26.03 4.67 12.81
N MET A 379 24.71 4.51 12.67
CA MET A 379 24.08 3.23 12.34
C MET A 379 24.06 3.00 10.81
N ARG A 380 23.76 1.76 10.43
CA ARG A 380 23.52 1.34 9.02
C ARG A 380 22.06 0.94 8.83
N PRO A 381 21.14 1.90 8.65
CA PRO A 381 19.73 1.61 8.54
C PRO A 381 19.37 1.00 7.19
N VAL A 382 18.53 -0.05 7.22
CA VAL A 382 17.90 -0.67 6.07
C VAL A 382 16.39 -0.38 6.15
N VAL A 383 15.91 0.45 5.25
CA VAL A 383 14.49 0.83 5.11
C VAL A 383 13.84 -0.11 4.12
N ALA A 384 12.96 -1.00 4.59
CA ALA A 384 12.24 -1.95 3.76
C ALA A 384 10.79 -1.52 3.57
N ILE A 385 10.46 -1.06 2.37
CA ILE A 385 9.15 -0.51 1.99
C ILE A 385 8.81 -0.99 0.56
N TYR A 386 7.52 -1.11 0.25
CA TYR A 386 7.08 -1.43 -1.11
C TYR A 386 7.35 -0.28 -2.08
N SER A 387 7.69 -0.61 -3.32
CA SER A 387 8.05 0.37 -4.35
C SER A 387 7.01 1.49 -4.51
N SER A 388 5.73 1.14 -4.64
CA SER A 388 4.65 2.12 -4.79
C SER A 388 4.41 2.99 -3.54
N PHE A 389 4.73 2.49 -2.34
CA PHE A 389 4.55 3.25 -1.10
C PHE A 389 5.74 4.16 -0.79
N LEU A 390 6.96 3.76 -1.19
CA LEU A 390 8.15 4.57 -0.99
C LEU A 390 8.10 5.91 -1.75
N GLN A 391 7.30 6.02 -2.81
CA GLN A 391 7.12 7.29 -3.53
C GLN A 391 6.58 8.44 -2.66
N ARG A 392 5.90 8.15 -1.53
CA ARG A 392 5.49 9.17 -0.55
C ARG A 392 6.67 9.89 0.09
N ALA A 393 7.78 9.20 0.25
CA ALA A 393 8.98 9.71 0.91
C ALA A 393 10.02 10.27 -0.08
N TYR A 394 9.62 10.65 -1.30
CA TYR A 394 10.52 11.17 -2.32
C TYR A 394 11.32 12.38 -1.83
N ASP A 395 10.66 13.34 -1.19
CA ASP A 395 11.31 14.53 -0.64
C ASP A 395 12.32 14.16 0.47
N GLN A 396 11.95 13.27 1.38
CA GLN A 396 12.82 12.85 2.48
C GLN A 396 14.04 12.06 1.98
N ILE A 397 13.88 11.25 0.91
CA ILE A 397 15.01 10.59 0.25
C ILE A 397 15.96 11.64 -0.32
N LEU A 398 15.42 12.64 -1.04
CA LEU A 398 16.20 13.68 -1.68
C LEU A 398 16.88 14.58 -0.65
N HIS A 399 16.10 15.16 0.28
CA HIS A 399 16.53 16.21 1.19
C HIS A 399 17.27 15.65 2.42
N ASP A 400 16.65 14.66 3.10
CA ASP A 400 17.19 14.22 4.40
C ASP A 400 18.30 13.17 4.25
N VAL A 401 18.29 12.41 3.16
CA VAL A 401 19.27 11.33 2.94
C VAL A 401 20.31 11.71 1.90
N CYS A 402 19.89 11.97 0.65
CA CYS A 402 20.84 12.12 -0.47
C CYS A 402 21.62 13.43 -0.44
N LEU A 403 21.01 14.55 -0.09
CA LEU A 403 21.68 15.84 0.05
C LEU A 403 22.84 15.77 1.07
N GLN A 404 22.67 14.96 2.11
CA GLN A 404 23.66 14.76 3.16
C GLN A 404 24.59 13.55 2.92
N SER A 405 24.39 12.82 1.82
CA SER A 405 25.14 11.60 1.46
C SER A 405 25.14 10.54 2.57
N LEU A 406 24.04 10.41 3.31
CA LEU A 406 23.93 9.48 4.44
C LEU A 406 23.83 8.02 3.96
N PRO A 407 24.50 7.06 4.63
CA PRO A 407 24.54 5.65 4.24
C PRO A 407 23.25 4.92 4.64
N VAL A 408 22.15 5.25 3.99
CA VAL A 408 20.85 4.60 4.13
C VAL A 408 20.64 3.61 2.99
N VAL A 409 20.27 2.38 3.33
CA VAL A 409 19.91 1.33 2.38
C VAL A 409 18.39 1.27 2.21
N PHE A 410 17.90 1.46 0.99
CA PHE A 410 16.50 1.28 0.64
C PHE A 410 16.31 -0.12 0.03
N ALA A 411 15.69 -1.04 0.76
CA ALA A 411 15.29 -2.35 0.28
C ALA A 411 13.86 -2.25 -0.28
N ILE A 412 13.76 -2.12 -1.59
CA ILE A 412 12.49 -1.82 -2.28
C ILE A 412 11.86 -3.11 -2.77
N ASP A 413 10.89 -3.61 -2.01
CA ASP A 413 10.11 -4.79 -2.36
C ASP A 413 8.96 -4.43 -3.32
N ARG A 414 8.45 -5.38 -4.09
CA ARG A 414 7.37 -5.21 -5.07
C ARG A 414 7.71 -4.21 -6.19
N ALA A 415 8.95 -4.18 -6.64
CA ALA A 415 9.34 -3.41 -7.81
C ALA A 415 8.84 -4.06 -9.10
N GLY A 416 8.40 -3.25 -10.08
CA GLY A 416 7.78 -3.72 -11.32
C GLY A 416 6.29 -4.07 -11.16
N LEU A 417 5.80 -4.95 -12.00
CA LEU A 417 4.40 -5.38 -11.99
C LEU A 417 4.13 -6.32 -10.80
N VAL A 418 3.11 -5.99 -10.00
CA VAL A 418 2.71 -6.77 -8.82
C VAL A 418 1.35 -7.45 -8.94
N GLY A 419 0.54 -7.04 -9.90
CA GLY A 419 -0.65 -7.75 -10.35
C GLY A 419 -1.97 -7.35 -9.70
N ALA A 420 -2.45 -8.14 -8.76
CA ALA A 420 -3.86 -8.17 -8.34
C ALA A 420 -4.42 -6.88 -7.70
N ASP A 421 -3.59 -5.97 -7.22
CA ASP A 421 -4.01 -4.72 -6.57
C ASP A 421 -3.95 -3.49 -7.49
N GLY A 422 -3.49 -3.69 -8.74
CA GLY A 422 -3.62 -2.73 -9.83
C GLY A 422 -2.82 -1.45 -9.69
N GLU A 423 -3.34 -0.38 -10.25
CA GLU A 423 -2.67 0.90 -10.53
C GLU A 423 -2.03 1.52 -9.27
N THR A 424 -2.64 1.32 -8.12
CA THR A 424 -2.18 1.90 -6.85
C THR A 424 -1.01 1.13 -6.22
N HIS A 425 -0.74 -0.10 -6.70
CA HIS A 425 0.27 -0.98 -6.11
C HIS A 425 1.38 -1.38 -7.09
N GLN A 426 1.23 -1.13 -8.41
CA GLN A 426 2.29 -1.41 -9.37
C GLN A 426 3.55 -0.60 -9.04
N GLY A 427 4.70 -1.27 -8.90
CA GLY A 427 5.99 -0.65 -8.57
C GLY A 427 6.77 -0.23 -9.82
N ILE A 428 6.16 0.58 -10.67
CA ILE A 428 6.63 0.88 -12.04
C ILE A 428 7.26 2.26 -12.20
N PHE A 429 7.45 3.00 -11.12
CA PHE A 429 7.95 4.37 -11.15
C PHE A 429 9.27 4.55 -10.39
N ASP A 430 9.72 3.55 -9.63
CA ASP A 430 10.85 3.67 -8.70
C ASP A 430 12.19 3.94 -9.41
N LEU A 431 12.45 3.33 -10.57
CA LEU A 431 13.65 3.64 -11.34
C LEU A 431 13.66 5.11 -11.78
N SER A 432 12.51 5.62 -12.21
CA SER A 432 12.39 7.00 -12.68
C SER A 432 12.62 8.02 -11.55
N TYR A 433 11.86 7.93 -10.45
CA TYR A 433 11.96 8.94 -9.40
C TYR A 433 13.26 8.85 -8.61
N LEU A 434 13.82 7.65 -8.37
CA LEU A 434 15.11 7.51 -7.68
C LEU A 434 16.26 7.95 -8.57
N SER A 435 16.17 7.68 -9.87
CA SER A 435 17.21 8.09 -10.81
C SER A 435 17.34 9.61 -10.96
N SER A 436 16.28 10.37 -10.68
CA SER A 436 16.31 11.85 -10.71
C SER A 436 17.09 12.45 -9.53
N ILE A 437 17.26 11.72 -8.41
CA ILE A 437 17.86 12.25 -7.18
C ILE A 437 19.39 12.22 -7.26
N PRO A 438 20.11 13.36 -7.13
CA PRO A 438 21.57 13.39 -7.09
C PRO A 438 22.13 12.53 -5.95
N GLY A 439 23.26 11.85 -6.17
CA GLY A 439 23.91 11.02 -5.15
C GLY A 439 23.28 9.66 -4.88
N MET A 440 22.03 9.42 -5.29
CA MET A 440 21.38 8.12 -5.13
C MET A 440 22.03 7.05 -6.01
N THR A 441 22.32 5.88 -5.44
CA THR A 441 22.71 4.67 -6.18
C THR A 441 21.51 3.72 -6.28
N VAL A 442 21.26 3.16 -7.47
CA VAL A 442 20.12 2.25 -7.71
C VAL A 442 20.58 0.94 -8.32
N MET A 443 20.30 -0.17 -7.66
CA MET A 443 20.64 -1.53 -8.08
C MET A 443 19.40 -2.41 -8.27
N ALA A 444 19.49 -3.39 -9.19
CA ALA A 444 18.44 -4.37 -9.44
C ALA A 444 19.05 -5.77 -9.67
N PRO A 445 18.82 -6.75 -8.78
CA PRO A 445 19.39 -8.09 -8.89
C PRO A 445 18.69 -8.94 -9.95
N LYS A 446 19.46 -9.70 -10.74
CA LYS A 446 18.94 -10.64 -11.74
C LYS A 446 18.29 -11.88 -11.12
N ASN A 447 18.76 -12.32 -9.95
CA ASN A 447 18.32 -13.56 -9.31
C ASN A 447 18.48 -13.52 -7.78
N LYS A 448 18.08 -14.61 -7.10
CA LYS A 448 18.10 -14.73 -5.63
C LYS A 448 19.50 -14.60 -5.00
N TRP A 449 20.54 -15.05 -5.67
CA TRP A 449 21.90 -14.98 -5.13
C TRP A 449 22.45 -13.55 -5.23
N GLU A 450 22.20 -12.90 -6.36
CA GLU A 450 22.64 -11.53 -6.56
C GLU A 450 21.91 -10.56 -5.62
N LEU A 451 20.61 -10.79 -5.29
CA LEU A 451 19.93 -10.04 -4.22
C LEU A 451 20.70 -10.15 -2.89
N SER A 452 21.13 -11.37 -2.52
CA SER A 452 21.93 -11.57 -1.31
C SER A 452 23.26 -10.83 -1.35
N ASP A 453 23.93 -10.84 -2.50
CA ASP A 453 25.25 -10.22 -2.65
C ASP A 453 25.13 -8.69 -2.73
N MET A 454 24.10 -8.15 -3.41
CA MET A 454 23.79 -6.72 -3.44
C MET A 454 23.41 -6.15 -2.06
N MET A 455 22.64 -6.88 -1.25
CA MET A 455 22.32 -6.44 0.12
C MET A 455 23.56 -6.37 1.01
N LYS A 456 24.49 -7.34 0.88
CA LYS A 456 25.80 -7.29 1.57
C LYS A 456 26.65 -6.10 1.10
N PHE A 457 26.65 -5.84 -0.20
CA PHE A 457 27.33 -4.67 -0.76
C PHE A 457 26.72 -3.38 -0.23
N ALA A 458 25.38 -3.27 -0.23
CA ALA A 458 24.66 -2.07 0.14
C ALA A 458 24.90 -1.63 1.59
N VAL A 459 24.93 -2.56 2.56
CA VAL A 459 25.17 -2.19 3.98
C VAL A 459 26.59 -1.69 4.25
N HIS A 460 27.54 -1.95 3.36
CA HIS A 460 28.91 -1.45 3.47
C HIS A 460 29.19 -0.24 2.55
N PHE A 461 28.18 0.18 1.79
CA PHE A 461 28.32 1.33 0.88
C PHE A 461 28.25 2.65 1.65
N ASP A 462 29.18 3.57 1.38
CA ASP A 462 29.28 4.87 2.06
C ASP A 462 28.47 5.94 1.33
N GLY A 463 27.16 5.74 1.23
CA GLY A 463 26.22 6.68 0.62
C GLY A 463 24.81 6.08 0.51
N PRO A 464 23.84 6.85 0.00
CA PRO A 464 22.48 6.36 -0.19
C PRO A 464 22.42 5.34 -1.34
N ILE A 465 21.78 4.21 -1.07
CA ILE A 465 21.71 3.11 -2.02
C ILE A 465 20.37 2.37 -1.96
N ALA A 466 19.79 2.11 -3.11
CA ALA A 466 18.56 1.36 -3.28
C ALA A 466 18.81 0.01 -3.96
N VAL A 467 18.22 -1.05 -3.41
CA VAL A 467 18.16 -2.39 -4.02
C VAL A 467 16.70 -2.72 -4.26
N ARG A 468 16.27 -2.73 -5.54
CA ARG A 468 14.90 -3.01 -5.92
C ARG A 468 14.73 -4.46 -6.42
N TYR A 469 13.71 -5.15 -5.94
CA TYR A 469 13.42 -6.54 -6.32
C TYR A 469 11.91 -6.80 -6.42
N PRO A 470 11.47 -7.75 -7.30
CA PRO A 470 10.07 -7.94 -7.59
C PRO A 470 9.35 -8.77 -6.52
N ARG A 471 8.03 -8.75 -6.57
CA ARG A 471 7.17 -9.71 -5.88
C ARG A 471 7.24 -11.08 -6.56
N GLY A 472 7.12 -12.16 -5.79
CA GLY A 472 6.94 -13.50 -6.30
C GLY A 472 8.19 -14.38 -6.22
N GLU A 473 8.17 -15.47 -6.98
CA GLU A 473 9.22 -16.49 -6.94
C GLU A 473 10.60 -15.91 -7.29
N ALA A 474 11.58 -16.23 -6.44
CA ALA A 474 12.94 -15.77 -6.64
C ALA A 474 13.61 -16.59 -7.75
N TYR A 475 13.93 -15.92 -8.86
CA TYR A 475 14.58 -16.55 -10.01
C TYR A 475 15.87 -17.25 -9.59
N ALA A 476 16.01 -18.54 -10.02
CA ALA A 476 17.11 -19.42 -9.67
C ALA A 476 17.98 -19.82 -10.88
N GLY A 477 17.76 -19.20 -12.04
CA GLY A 477 18.63 -19.39 -13.21
C GLY A 477 19.89 -18.54 -13.13
N LEU A 478 20.80 -18.76 -14.07
CA LEU A 478 22.08 -18.07 -14.20
C LEU A 478 22.94 -18.14 -12.92
N SER A 479 22.90 -19.29 -12.23
CA SER A 479 23.60 -19.52 -10.95
C SER A 479 25.12 -19.56 -11.10
N GLU A 480 25.62 -19.91 -12.28
CA GLU A 480 27.01 -19.94 -12.66
C GLU A 480 27.61 -18.55 -12.86
N TYR A 481 26.79 -17.54 -13.19
CA TYR A 481 27.21 -16.15 -13.36
C TYR A 481 27.09 -15.42 -12.03
N ARG A 482 28.19 -15.42 -11.28
CA ARG A 482 28.31 -14.82 -9.93
C ARG A 482 29.55 -13.96 -9.79
N ALA A 483 29.83 -13.11 -10.75
CA ALA A 483 30.89 -12.13 -10.61
C ALA A 483 30.63 -11.22 -9.38
N PRO A 484 31.66 -10.82 -8.62
CA PRO A 484 31.50 -9.89 -7.51
C PRO A 484 30.76 -8.63 -7.94
N VAL A 485 29.97 -8.04 -7.02
CA VAL A 485 29.31 -6.75 -7.25
C VAL A 485 30.38 -5.66 -7.13
N VAL A 486 30.64 -4.98 -8.23
CA VAL A 486 31.57 -3.83 -8.31
C VAL A 486 30.75 -2.58 -8.61
N TYR A 487 31.02 -1.48 -7.89
CA TYR A 487 30.25 -0.24 -8.01
C TYR A 487 30.23 0.30 -9.45
N GLY A 488 29.04 0.50 -9.97
CA GLY A 488 28.80 1.06 -11.30
C GLY A 488 29.13 0.12 -12.46
N GLU A 489 29.41 -1.17 -12.22
CA GLU A 489 29.72 -2.14 -13.26
C GLU A 489 28.58 -3.12 -13.52
N SER A 490 28.30 -3.32 -14.81
CA SER A 490 27.37 -4.35 -15.33
C SER A 490 28.09 -5.69 -15.48
N GLU A 491 27.32 -6.78 -15.71
CA GLU A 491 27.87 -8.12 -15.91
C GLU A 491 27.46 -8.66 -17.28
N TRP A 492 28.44 -9.01 -18.10
CA TRP A 492 28.21 -9.74 -19.34
C TRP A 492 27.90 -11.21 -19.02
N ILE A 493 26.68 -11.65 -19.34
CA ILE A 493 26.26 -13.05 -19.20
C ILE A 493 26.68 -13.83 -20.45
N TYR A 494 26.31 -13.31 -21.61
CA TYR A 494 26.74 -13.83 -22.90
C TYR A 494 27.28 -12.69 -23.74
N GLU A 495 28.40 -12.94 -24.41
CA GLU A 495 29.04 -11.96 -25.27
C GLU A 495 29.15 -12.52 -26.69
N GLU A 496 28.40 -11.93 -27.60
CA GLU A 496 28.32 -12.26 -29.02
C GLU A 496 28.32 -10.96 -29.84
N SER A 497 27.69 -10.96 -31.01
CA SER A 497 27.57 -9.77 -31.85
C SER A 497 26.11 -9.50 -32.20
N GLU A 498 25.83 -8.59 -33.12
CA GLU A 498 24.56 -8.26 -33.75
C GLU A 498 23.53 -7.57 -32.81
N VAL A 499 23.01 -8.24 -31.78
CA VAL A 499 22.04 -7.68 -30.83
C VAL A 499 22.59 -7.71 -29.42
N ALA A 500 22.47 -6.60 -28.66
CA ALA A 500 22.79 -6.55 -27.23
C ALA A 500 21.52 -6.33 -26.40
N LEU A 501 21.15 -7.28 -25.58
CA LEU A 501 20.05 -7.15 -24.60
C LEU A 501 20.63 -6.62 -23.28
N LEU A 502 20.25 -5.39 -22.90
CA LEU A 502 20.64 -4.75 -21.63
C LEU A 502 19.45 -4.85 -20.67
N ALA A 503 19.44 -5.85 -19.80
CA ALA A 503 18.28 -6.19 -18.98
C ALA A 503 18.45 -5.76 -17.51
N VAL A 504 17.43 -5.13 -16.95
CA VAL A 504 17.38 -4.64 -15.57
C VAL A 504 16.62 -5.62 -14.67
N GLY A 505 17.28 -6.15 -13.66
CA GLY A 505 16.69 -6.95 -12.59
C GLY A 505 15.86 -8.13 -13.07
N SER A 506 14.55 -8.14 -12.79
CA SER A 506 13.60 -9.20 -13.18
C SER A 506 13.54 -9.47 -14.69
N MET A 507 13.84 -8.47 -15.51
CA MET A 507 13.84 -8.61 -16.98
C MET A 507 15.00 -9.44 -17.52
N VAL A 508 16.02 -9.75 -16.71
CA VAL A 508 17.11 -10.66 -17.13
C VAL A 508 16.60 -12.06 -17.46
N LYS A 509 15.64 -12.57 -16.68
CA LYS A 509 14.97 -13.85 -16.98
C LYS A 509 14.25 -13.82 -18.35
N THR A 510 13.53 -12.74 -18.63
CA THR A 510 12.85 -12.56 -19.92
C THR A 510 13.85 -12.40 -21.05
N ALA A 511 14.92 -11.64 -20.83
CA ALA A 511 15.98 -11.41 -21.82
C ALA A 511 16.74 -12.71 -22.18
N GLU A 512 16.94 -13.62 -21.23
CA GLU A 512 17.49 -14.95 -21.52
C GLU A 512 16.58 -15.72 -22.49
N GLN A 513 15.26 -15.71 -22.27
CA GLN A 513 14.30 -16.34 -23.18
C GLN A 513 14.26 -15.68 -24.56
N VAL A 514 14.33 -14.35 -24.64
CA VAL A 514 14.42 -13.60 -25.91
C VAL A 514 15.69 -13.99 -26.66
N ARG A 515 16.83 -14.03 -25.95
CA ARG A 515 18.09 -14.46 -26.54
C ARG A 515 18.01 -15.86 -27.15
N ASP A 516 17.42 -16.83 -26.44
CA ASP A 516 17.28 -18.19 -26.94
C ASP A 516 16.46 -18.24 -28.24
N ARG A 517 15.39 -17.43 -28.35
CA ARG A 517 14.60 -17.30 -29.58
C ARG A 517 15.39 -16.68 -30.73
N LEU A 518 16.12 -15.58 -30.46
CA LEU A 518 16.98 -14.94 -31.47
C LEU A 518 18.06 -15.92 -31.98
N LYS A 519 18.69 -16.69 -31.08
CA LYS A 519 19.65 -17.71 -31.49
C LYS A 519 19.02 -18.83 -32.33
N ALA A 520 17.82 -19.27 -31.99
CA ALA A 520 17.09 -20.26 -32.79
C ALA A 520 16.73 -19.72 -34.19
N ALA A 521 16.51 -18.41 -34.32
CA ALA A 521 16.30 -17.71 -35.60
C ALA A 521 17.60 -17.39 -36.35
N GLY A 522 18.79 -17.68 -35.78
CA GLY A 522 20.09 -17.51 -36.41
C GLY A 522 20.81 -16.21 -36.12
N HIS A 523 20.31 -15.42 -35.14
CA HIS A 523 20.91 -14.15 -34.75
C HIS A 523 21.90 -14.31 -33.58
N ALA A 524 23.05 -13.66 -33.68
CA ALA A 524 24.01 -13.58 -32.60
C ALA A 524 23.55 -12.53 -31.56
N CYS A 525 23.46 -12.92 -30.29
CA CYS A 525 22.84 -12.09 -29.29
C CYS A 525 23.59 -12.11 -27.94
N SER A 526 24.07 -10.95 -27.54
CA SER A 526 24.62 -10.71 -26.22
C SER A 526 23.56 -10.48 -25.15
N LEU A 527 23.85 -10.87 -23.91
CA LEU A 527 23.01 -10.57 -22.75
C LEU A 527 23.86 -9.92 -21.66
N VAL A 528 23.45 -8.73 -21.23
CA VAL A 528 24.07 -7.98 -20.15
C VAL A 528 23.08 -7.82 -19.00
N ASN A 529 23.50 -8.20 -17.80
CA ASN A 529 22.83 -7.88 -16.55
C ASN A 529 23.19 -6.47 -16.10
N VAL A 530 22.25 -5.56 -16.18
CA VAL A 530 22.41 -4.16 -15.74
C VAL A 530 22.24 -4.10 -14.23
N ARG A 531 23.27 -4.38 -13.50
CA ARG A 531 23.27 -4.36 -12.03
C ARG A 531 22.94 -3.01 -11.44
N PHE A 532 23.53 -1.95 -12.04
CA PHE A 532 23.36 -0.56 -11.64
C PHE A 532 22.59 0.23 -12.69
N VAL A 533 21.41 0.69 -12.30
CA VAL A 533 20.64 1.63 -13.10
C VAL A 533 21.22 3.04 -12.94
N LYS A 534 21.72 3.33 -11.73
CA LYS A 534 22.42 4.56 -11.39
C LYS A 534 23.55 4.28 -10.39
N PRO A 535 24.81 4.66 -10.70
CA PRO A 535 25.24 5.20 -11.99
C PRO A 535 25.12 4.17 -13.12
N ALA A 536 24.82 4.61 -14.33
CA ALA A 536 24.85 3.73 -15.49
C ALA A 536 26.30 3.39 -15.86
N ASP A 537 26.54 2.14 -16.29
CA ASP A 537 27.83 1.70 -16.78
C ASP A 537 28.06 2.19 -18.22
N GLU A 538 28.50 3.44 -18.36
CA GLU A 538 28.73 4.04 -19.68
C GLU A 538 29.81 3.30 -20.49
N LYS A 539 30.81 2.70 -19.83
CA LYS A 539 31.85 1.92 -20.53
C LYS A 539 31.22 0.69 -21.20
N MET A 540 30.37 -0.02 -20.47
CA MET A 540 29.64 -1.16 -21.01
C MET A 540 28.70 -0.73 -22.14
N ILE A 541 27.95 0.38 -21.98
CA ILE A 541 27.03 0.89 -23.03
C ILE A 541 27.81 1.23 -24.31
N ARG A 542 28.94 1.95 -24.21
CA ARG A 542 29.81 2.29 -25.36
C ARG A 542 30.42 1.05 -26.02
N ARG A 543 30.83 0.05 -25.21
CA ARG A 543 31.32 -1.24 -25.71
C ARG A 543 30.21 -2.00 -26.47
N ALA A 544 29.00 -2.05 -25.92
CA ALA A 544 27.85 -2.65 -26.58
C ALA A 544 27.55 -1.94 -27.92
N ALA A 545 27.58 -0.61 -27.94
CA ALA A 545 27.35 0.18 -29.14
C ALA A 545 28.40 -0.06 -30.24
N ALA A 546 29.66 -0.24 -29.86
CA ALA A 546 30.73 -0.51 -30.83
C ALA A 546 30.67 -1.92 -31.44
N GLY A 547 30.09 -2.89 -30.75
CA GLY A 547 30.05 -4.30 -31.15
C GLY A 547 28.73 -4.80 -31.73
N HIS A 548 27.66 -4.00 -31.68
CA HIS A 548 26.31 -4.45 -32.03
C HIS A 548 25.58 -3.43 -32.92
N ARG A 549 24.75 -3.92 -33.85
CA ARG A 549 23.91 -3.05 -34.70
C ARG A 549 22.63 -2.58 -34.01
N LEU A 550 22.19 -3.33 -32.99
CA LEU A 550 20.99 -3.04 -32.21
C LEU A 550 21.28 -3.24 -30.72
N ILE A 551 20.92 -2.24 -29.92
CA ILE A 551 20.83 -2.34 -28.46
C ILE A 551 19.35 -2.39 -28.09
N VAL A 552 18.98 -3.31 -27.19
CA VAL A 552 17.65 -3.43 -26.62
C VAL A 552 17.74 -3.27 -25.11
N THR A 553 17.16 -2.21 -24.53
CA THR A 553 17.03 -2.08 -23.08
C THR A 553 15.72 -2.69 -22.61
N MET A 554 15.74 -3.38 -21.47
CA MET A 554 14.59 -4.10 -20.94
C MET A 554 14.39 -3.80 -19.45
N GLU A 555 13.28 -3.14 -19.12
CA GLU A 555 12.96 -2.74 -17.73
C GLU A 555 11.46 -2.79 -17.42
N GLU A 556 11.09 -3.20 -16.20
CA GLU A 556 9.72 -3.06 -15.68
C GLU A 556 9.56 -1.69 -15.01
N ASN A 557 9.55 -0.64 -15.83
CA ASN A 557 9.39 0.75 -15.44
C ASN A 557 8.80 1.55 -16.59
N VAL A 558 8.16 2.67 -16.30
CA VAL A 558 7.72 3.62 -17.34
C VAL A 558 8.93 4.16 -18.11
N ALA A 559 8.73 4.52 -19.38
CA ALA A 559 9.82 4.95 -20.27
C ALA A 559 10.55 6.20 -19.73
N SER A 560 9.79 7.19 -19.28
CA SER A 560 10.33 8.48 -18.85
C SER A 560 11.22 8.34 -17.59
N GLY A 561 12.47 8.74 -17.71
CA GLY A 561 13.46 8.70 -16.63
C GLY A 561 13.97 7.30 -16.27
N GLY A 562 13.60 6.27 -17.03
CA GLY A 562 14.07 4.90 -16.86
C GLY A 562 15.51 4.69 -17.36
N TYR A 563 15.94 3.42 -17.37
CA TYR A 563 17.29 3.04 -17.82
C TYR A 563 17.48 3.28 -19.32
N GLY A 564 16.44 3.03 -20.14
CA GLY A 564 16.46 3.28 -21.58
C GLY A 564 16.76 4.73 -21.95
N ASP A 565 16.28 5.70 -21.19
CA ASP A 565 16.60 7.11 -21.40
C ASP A 565 18.06 7.43 -21.12
N ARG A 566 18.66 6.79 -20.12
CA ARG A 566 20.10 6.94 -19.82
C ARG A 566 20.98 6.35 -20.91
N VAL A 567 20.60 5.18 -21.43
CA VAL A 567 21.29 4.56 -22.58
C VAL A 567 21.19 5.47 -23.81
N ARG A 568 20.01 6.03 -24.07
CA ARG A 568 19.80 6.98 -25.20
C ARG A 568 20.71 8.20 -25.07
N ALA A 569 20.80 8.81 -23.89
CA ALA A 569 21.68 9.93 -23.63
C ALA A 569 23.16 9.55 -23.87
N CYS A 570 23.61 8.41 -23.32
CA CYS A 570 24.98 7.93 -23.50
C CYS A 570 25.34 7.66 -24.98
N LEU A 571 24.41 7.13 -25.77
CA LEU A 571 24.58 6.91 -27.21
C LEU A 571 24.65 8.21 -27.99
N ALA A 572 23.81 9.21 -27.64
CA ALA A 572 23.84 10.53 -28.23
C ALA A 572 25.16 11.26 -27.95
N ASP A 573 25.66 11.23 -26.71
CA ASP A 573 26.93 11.81 -26.32
C ASP A 573 28.13 11.13 -27.01
N ALA A 574 27.99 9.85 -27.37
CA ALA A 574 29.01 9.09 -28.10
C ALA A 574 28.90 9.22 -29.62
N GLU A 575 27.95 10.01 -30.13
CA GLU A 575 27.61 10.12 -31.58
C GLU A 575 27.45 8.73 -32.24
N SER A 576 26.88 7.76 -31.50
CA SER A 576 26.73 6.38 -31.97
C SER A 576 25.59 6.26 -32.99
N SER A 577 25.84 5.53 -34.09
CA SER A 577 24.84 5.17 -35.08
C SER A 577 24.08 3.87 -34.74
N THR A 578 24.39 3.22 -33.63
CA THR A 578 23.74 1.98 -33.19
C THR A 578 22.26 2.23 -32.91
N ARG A 579 21.39 1.39 -33.43
CA ARG A 579 19.95 1.50 -33.20
C ARG A 579 19.63 1.12 -31.75
N LEU A 580 18.67 1.83 -31.16
CA LEU A 580 18.18 1.57 -29.81
C LEU A 580 16.67 1.24 -29.84
N TYR A 581 16.32 0.10 -29.28
CA TYR A 581 14.93 -0.25 -28.95
C TYR A 581 14.78 -0.33 -27.43
N THR A 582 13.74 0.31 -26.86
CA THR A 582 13.48 0.33 -25.42
C THR A 582 12.22 -0.44 -25.09
N VAL A 583 12.35 -1.52 -24.31
CA VAL A 583 11.25 -2.31 -23.76
C VAL A 583 10.92 -1.74 -22.39
N THR A 584 9.80 -1.03 -22.31
CA THR A 584 9.35 -0.29 -21.12
C THR A 584 7.83 -0.38 -21.00
N LEU A 585 7.31 0.01 -19.86
CA LEU A 585 5.88 0.21 -19.67
C LEU A 585 5.41 1.51 -20.37
N PRO A 586 4.17 1.55 -20.86
CA PRO A 586 3.61 2.74 -21.48
C PRO A 586 3.45 3.88 -20.47
N ASP A 587 3.24 5.11 -20.97
CA ASP A 587 2.85 6.27 -20.14
C ASP A 587 1.37 6.18 -19.77
N ALA A 588 1.04 5.16 -18.96
CA ALA A 588 -0.32 4.87 -18.50
C ALA A 588 -0.29 4.12 -17.17
N TYR A 589 -1.39 4.21 -16.40
CA TYR A 589 -1.59 3.35 -15.23
C TYR A 589 -1.94 1.93 -15.66
N VAL A 590 -1.27 0.94 -15.07
CA VAL A 590 -1.50 -0.48 -15.37
C VAL A 590 -2.53 -1.05 -14.40
N GLU A 591 -3.63 -1.54 -14.93
CA GLU A 591 -4.73 -2.13 -14.17
C GLU A 591 -4.32 -3.43 -13.44
N HIS A 592 -5.23 -3.95 -12.63
CA HIS A 592 -5.03 -5.19 -11.90
C HIS A 592 -5.17 -6.43 -12.81
N GLY A 593 -4.42 -7.47 -12.46
CA GLY A 593 -4.49 -8.73 -13.21
C GLY A 593 -3.38 -9.71 -12.83
N ASN A 594 -3.37 -10.85 -13.49
CA ASN A 594 -2.25 -11.78 -13.43
C ASN A 594 -1.02 -11.15 -14.13
N THR A 595 0.14 -11.17 -13.50
CA THR A 595 1.36 -10.53 -14.02
C THR A 595 1.79 -11.04 -15.41
N GLU A 596 1.61 -12.33 -15.70
CA GLU A 596 1.96 -12.89 -17.00
C GLU A 596 1.02 -12.41 -18.11
N LEU A 597 -0.29 -12.25 -17.80
CA LEU A 597 -1.26 -11.66 -18.74
C LEU A 597 -0.96 -10.19 -18.97
N LEU A 598 -0.66 -9.44 -17.91
CA LEU A 598 -0.28 -8.03 -18.02
C LEU A 598 1.00 -7.85 -18.85
N LYS A 599 2.01 -8.71 -18.69
CA LYS A 599 3.22 -8.68 -19.50
C LYS A 599 2.93 -8.88 -20.99
N ARG A 600 2.04 -9.81 -21.33
CA ARG A 600 1.62 -10.02 -22.73
C ARG A 600 0.89 -8.82 -23.30
N GLU A 601 -0.10 -8.29 -22.57
CA GLU A 601 -0.83 -7.09 -22.99
C GLU A 601 0.09 -5.91 -23.24
N LEU A 602 1.11 -5.75 -22.38
CA LEU A 602 2.05 -4.64 -22.43
C LEU A 602 3.30 -4.93 -23.28
N SER A 603 3.33 -6.06 -23.99
CA SER A 603 4.45 -6.49 -24.85
C SER A 603 5.79 -6.57 -24.09
N LEU A 604 5.75 -7.00 -22.83
CA LEU A 604 6.91 -7.24 -21.96
C LEU A 604 7.28 -8.72 -21.83
N ASP A 605 6.55 -9.60 -22.49
CA ASP A 605 6.84 -11.04 -22.58
C ASP A 605 7.87 -11.34 -23.66
N ALA A 606 8.47 -12.54 -23.61
CA ALA A 606 9.58 -12.89 -24.48
C ALA A 606 9.17 -13.03 -25.96
N ASP A 607 7.92 -13.45 -26.25
CA ASP A 607 7.45 -13.62 -27.62
C ASP A 607 7.23 -12.26 -28.28
N SER A 608 6.51 -11.35 -27.65
CA SER A 608 6.26 -9.99 -28.15
C SER A 608 7.56 -9.20 -28.34
N ILE A 609 8.52 -9.33 -27.41
CA ILE A 609 9.82 -8.65 -27.52
C ILE A 609 10.63 -9.23 -28.68
N PHE A 610 10.66 -10.56 -28.86
CA PHE A 610 11.33 -11.22 -29.97
C PHE A 610 10.77 -10.76 -31.32
N GLU A 611 9.44 -10.82 -31.52
CA GLU A 611 8.78 -10.37 -32.73
C GLU A 611 9.15 -8.91 -33.06
N LYS A 612 9.16 -8.06 -32.05
CA LYS A 612 9.52 -6.65 -32.24
C LYS A 612 10.99 -6.46 -32.61
N ILE A 613 11.91 -7.24 -32.06
CA ILE A 613 13.33 -7.20 -32.43
C ILE A 613 13.53 -7.63 -33.87
N GLU A 614 12.83 -8.66 -34.36
CA GLU A 614 12.87 -9.11 -35.74
C GLU A 614 12.53 -7.98 -36.76
N GLU A 615 11.59 -7.07 -36.40
CA GLU A 615 11.28 -5.89 -37.24
C GLU A 615 12.45 -4.90 -37.33
N TYR A 616 13.38 -4.92 -36.35
CA TYR A 616 14.57 -4.07 -36.32
C TYR A 616 15.76 -4.71 -37.06
N LEU A 617 15.78 -6.02 -37.23
CA LEU A 617 16.88 -6.78 -37.86
C LEU A 617 16.70 -6.91 -39.35
#